data_66498323e41db54237c88a618ef01a99
#
_entry.id   66498323e41db54237c88a618ef01a99
#
_cell.length_a   1.000
_cell.length_b   1.000
_cell.length_c   1.000
_cell.angle_alpha   90.00
_cell.angle_beta   90.00
_cell.angle_gamma   90.00
#
_symmetry.space_group_name_H-M   'P 1'
#
loop_
_entity.id
_entity.type
_entity.pdbx_description
1 polymer ?
#
loop_
_entity_poly.entity_id
_entity_poly.type
_entity_poly.pdbx_seq_one_letter_code
_entity_poly.pdbx_strand_id
1 'polypeptide(L)'
;MRKSYGKRQVLALGLLVSLAAATAGHQAIAAGAPPVFSSTAQTAWVGIGIGALLPVPGSPKPIGQDPAHRYISNDEAGVTGQQPTQRISDVGNPNLKQWAKDVMRKDNDEVLAGKFAFTARSSCKPAGVPGFDVLLGGALSILQSPTEVTMIFSGNAETRHIRLNAPHSANPKPSWYGESVGHYEDDTLVVDTIGLNDKTFLDNYRTPHTDKLHVT
;
A
#
# COMPACT_ATOMS: atom_id res chain seq x y z
N MET A 1 -70.21 8.89 -40.71
CA MET A 1 -68.89 9.54 -40.90
C MET A 1 -67.79 8.66 -40.28
N ARG A 2 -67.13 7.84 -41.07
CA ARG A 2 -65.99 7.00 -40.64
C ARG A 2 -64.73 7.69 -41.12
N LYS A 3 -63.89 8.15 -40.23
CA LYS A 3 -62.55 8.67 -40.55
C LYS A 3 -61.58 7.49 -40.66
N SER A 4 -61.04 7.34 -41.85
CA SER A 4 -59.96 6.41 -42.17
C SER A 4 -58.65 6.93 -41.54
N TYR A 5 -58.02 6.12 -40.72
CA TYR A 5 -56.65 6.37 -40.25
C TYR A 5 -55.64 5.62 -41.16
N GLY A 6 -54.86 6.41 -41.88
CA GLY A 6 -53.82 5.90 -42.73
C GLY A 6 -52.72 5.19 -41.95
N LYS A 7 -52.31 4.02 -42.42
CA LYS A 7 -51.18 3.25 -41.95
C LYS A 7 -49.89 4.03 -42.19
N ARG A 8 -49.28 4.57 -41.13
CA ARG A 8 -47.89 5.03 -41.18
C ARG A 8 -46.99 3.83 -41.16
N GLN A 9 -46.26 3.60 -42.26
CA GLN A 9 -45.13 2.69 -42.26
C GLN A 9 -44.03 3.29 -41.39
N VAL A 10 -43.70 2.61 -40.30
CA VAL A 10 -42.54 2.90 -39.48
C VAL A 10 -41.37 2.19 -40.17
N LEU A 11 -40.53 2.95 -40.85
CA LEU A 11 -39.21 2.45 -41.25
C LEU A 11 -38.40 2.21 -39.97
N ALA A 12 -38.22 0.95 -39.63
CA ALA A 12 -37.26 0.58 -38.61
C ALA A 12 -35.86 0.77 -39.18
N LEU A 13 -35.22 1.89 -38.86
CA LEU A 13 -33.80 2.09 -39.08
C LEU A 13 -33.07 1.20 -38.09
N GLY A 14 -32.65 0.04 -38.50
CA GLY A 14 -31.82 -0.84 -37.70
C GLY A 14 -30.46 -0.16 -37.47
N LEU A 15 -30.30 0.43 -36.28
CA LEU A 15 -29.00 0.86 -35.78
C LEU A 15 -28.20 -0.39 -35.46
N LEU A 16 -27.36 -0.84 -36.39
CA LEU A 16 -26.30 -1.80 -36.08
C LEU A 16 -25.31 -1.11 -35.13
N VAL A 17 -25.57 -1.24 -33.84
CA VAL A 17 -24.53 -0.98 -32.80
C VAL A 17 -23.52 -2.12 -32.94
N SER A 18 -22.49 -1.88 -33.73
CA SER A 18 -21.29 -2.70 -33.70
C SER A 18 -20.70 -2.51 -32.29
N LEU A 19 -20.97 -3.48 -31.41
CA LEU A 19 -20.26 -3.65 -30.17
C LEU A 19 -18.80 -3.98 -30.54
N ALA A 20 -17.98 -2.95 -30.72
CA ALA A 20 -16.54 -3.11 -30.67
C ALA A 20 -16.26 -3.56 -29.26
N ALA A 21 -16.17 -4.88 -29.05
CA ALA A 21 -15.52 -5.41 -27.87
C ALA A 21 -14.11 -4.78 -27.87
N ALA A 22 -13.91 -3.79 -27.01
CA ALA A 22 -12.58 -3.39 -26.64
C ALA A 22 -11.96 -4.62 -25.96
N THR A 23 -11.38 -5.49 -26.75
CA THR A 23 -10.39 -6.42 -26.26
C THR A 23 -9.33 -5.53 -25.66
N ALA A 24 -9.32 -5.40 -24.33
CA ALA A 24 -8.16 -4.94 -23.62
C ALA A 24 -7.04 -5.83 -24.14
N GLY A 25 -6.27 -5.28 -25.08
CA GLY A 25 -5.14 -5.98 -25.63
C GLY A 25 -4.20 -6.24 -24.47
N HIS A 26 -4.20 -7.47 -23.98
CA HIS A 26 -3.04 -7.98 -23.31
C HIS A 26 -1.97 -7.95 -24.39
N GLN A 27 -1.18 -6.86 -24.40
CA GLN A 27 0.03 -6.84 -25.19
C GLN A 27 0.82 -8.04 -24.71
N ALA A 28 1.01 -9.03 -25.58
CA ALA A 28 1.92 -10.12 -25.31
C ALA A 28 3.27 -9.45 -25.04
N ILE A 29 3.71 -9.48 -23.80
CA ILE A 29 5.02 -8.95 -23.40
C ILE A 29 6.01 -9.82 -24.14
N ALA A 30 6.74 -9.21 -25.08
CA ALA A 30 7.84 -9.90 -25.75
C ALA A 30 8.81 -10.36 -24.65
N ALA A 31 9.27 -11.61 -24.71
CA ALA A 31 10.23 -12.14 -23.75
C ALA A 31 11.42 -11.17 -23.64
N GLY A 32 11.59 -10.54 -22.46
CA GLY A 32 12.64 -9.57 -22.18
C GLY A 32 12.18 -8.09 -22.08
N ALA A 33 10.94 -7.75 -22.37
CA ALA A 33 10.43 -6.39 -22.09
C ALA A 33 9.94 -6.29 -20.63
N PRO A 34 10.27 -5.20 -19.90
CA PRO A 34 9.78 -5.03 -18.54
C PRO A 34 8.25 -4.91 -18.51
N PRO A 35 7.60 -5.40 -17.44
CA PRO A 35 6.15 -5.28 -17.29
C PRO A 35 5.71 -3.82 -17.23
N VAL A 36 4.51 -3.54 -17.72
CA VAL A 36 3.96 -2.18 -17.72
C VAL A 36 3.07 -1.98 -16.50
N PHE A 37 3.58 -1.28 -15.49
CA PHE A 37 2.85 -0.87 -14.29
C PHE A 37 2.37 0.59 -14.36
N SER A 38 2.77 1.35 -15.39
CA SER A 38 2.47 2.77 -15.49
C SER A 38 0.99 3.05 -15.45
N SER A 39 0.61 4.00 -14.59
CA SER A 39 -0.74 4.56 -14.55
C SER A 39 -1.01 5.42 -15.78
N THR A 40 -2.27 5.51 -16.16
CA THR A 40 -2.77 6.39 -17.21
C THR A 40 -3.66 7.48 -16.60
N ALA A 41 -4.18 8.38 -17.43
CA ALA A 41 -5.17 9.37 -16.99
C ALA A 41 -6.47 8.73 -16.43
N GLN A 42 -6.76 7.47 -16.77
CA GLN A 42 -7.96 6.75 -16.37
C GLN A 42 -7.69 5.61 -15.40
N THR A 43 -6.43 5.29 -15.12
CA THR A 43 -6.05 4.13 -14.31
C THR A 43 -5.06 4.50 -13.22
N ALA A 44 -5.30 3.99 -12.01
CA ALA A 44 -4.37 4.03 -10.90
C ALA A 44 -4.42 2.68 -10.18
N TRP A 45 -3.38 2.39 -9.42
CA TRP A 45 -3.35 1.24 -8.53
C TRP A 45 -4.06 1.59 -7.24
N VAL A 46 -4.80 0.63 -6.69
CA VAL A 46 -5.47 0.80 -5.40
C VAL A 46 -5.05 -0.34 -4.50
N GLY A 47 -4.54 0.00 -3.33
CA GLY A 47 -4.25 -0.99 -2.30
C GLY A 47 -5.54 -1.66 -1.83
N ILE A 48 -5.58 -2.98 -1.89
CA ILE A 48 -6.64 -3.79 -1.32
C ILE A 48 -6.15 -4.33 0.02
N GLY A 49 -6.59 -3.74 1.10
CA GLY A 49 -6.24 -4.21 2.44
C GLY A 49 -5.95 -3.07 3.41
N ILE A 50 -5.87 -3.42 4.65
CA ILE A 50 -5.74 -2.50 5.78
C ILE A 50 -4.37 -2.61 6.43
N GLY A 51 -3.32 -2.25 5.72
CA GLY A 51 -2.01 -2.04 6.35
C GLY A 51 -1.48 -3.20 7.20
N ALA A 52 -1.80 -4.43 6.84
CA ALA A 52 -1.27 -5.61 7.48
C ALA A 52 -0.27 -6.30 6.55
N LEU A 53 0.87 -6.68 7.10
CA LEU A 53 1.80 -7.56 6.41
C LEU A 53 1.16 -8.96 6.33
N LEU A 54 1.09 -9.51 5.13
CA LEU A 54 0.60 -10.87 4.92
C LEU A 54 1.76 -11.86 5.07
N PRO A 55 1.52 -13.02 5.69
CA PRO A 55 2.54 -14.05 5.77
C PRO A 55 2.81 -14.65 4.38
N VAL A 56 4.07 -14.71 4.02
CA VAL A 56 4.52 -15.49 2.85
C VAL A 56 4.79 -16.92 3.33
N PRO A 57 4.45 -17.96 2.56
CA PRO A 57 4.74 -19.34 2.93
C PRO A 57 6.22 -19.52 3.30
N GLY A 58 6.47 -20.08 4.50
CA GLY A 58 7.83 -20.26 5.01
C GLY A 58 8.46 -19.03 5.69
N SER A 59 7.83 -17.87 5.64
CA SER A 59 8.30 -16.67 6.35
C SER A 59 7.86 -16.63 7.82
N PRO A 60 8.54 -15.85 8.66
CA PRO A 60 8.10 -15.60 10.02
C PRO A 60 6.69 -15.00 10.08
N LYS A 61 5.89 -15.39 11.08
CA LYS A 61 4.57 -14.81 11.27
C LYS A 61 4.68 -13.30 11.51
N PRO A 62 3.97 -12.45 10.77
CA PRO A 62 3.96 -11.01 10.99
C PRO A 62 3.37 -10.67 12.37
N ILE A 63 3.61 -9.46 12.83
CA ILE A 63 3.01 -8.94 14.05
C ILE A 63 1.51 -8.78 13.82
N GLY A 64 0.73 -9.13 14.80
CA GLY A 64 -0.73 -9.03 14.77
C GLY A 64 -1.28 -8.36 16.02
N GLN A 65 -2.61 -8.40 16.12
CA GLN A 65 -3.35 -7.99 17.31
C GLN A 65 -2.96 -8.86 18.51
N ASP A 66 -2.82 -8.26 19.68
CA ASP A 66 -2.68 -8.98 20.94
C ASP A 66 -3.91 -9.87 21.17
N PRO A 67 -3.72 -11.20 21.29
CA PRO A 67 -4.83 -12.12 21.49
C PRO A 67 -5.57 -11.94 22.83
N ALA A 68 -4.96 -11.28 23.81
CA ALA A 68 -5.58 -10.97 25.10
C ALA A 68 -6.58 -9.80 25.02
N HIS A 69 -6.57 -9.02 23.95
CA HIS A 69 -7.42 -7.85 23.77
C HIS A 69 -8.31 -8.01 22.54
N ARG A 70 -9.63 -7.90 22.73
CA ARG A 70 -10.57 -7.85 21.62
C ARG A 70 -10.22 -6.66 20.72
N TYR A 71 -10.26 -6.88 19.39
CA TYR A 71 -10.10 -5.81 18.42
C TYR A 71 -11.31 -4.86 18.48
N ILE A 72 -11.07 -3.60 18.76
CA ILE A 72 -12.05 -2.51 18.72
C ILE A 72 -11.48 -1.44 17.81
N SER A 73 -12.16 -1.19 16.68
CA SER A 73 -11.76 -0.15 15.74
C SER A 73 -12.05 1.25 16.29
N ASN A 74 -11.51 2.29 15.64
CA ASN A 74 -11.85 3.67 15.98
C ASN A 74 -13.35 3.96 15.74
N ASP A 75 -13.92 3.38 14.69
CA ASP A 75 -15.35 3.59 14.36
C ASP A 75 -16.24 2.93 15.42
N GLU A 76 -15.92 1.70 15.81
CA GLU A 76 -16.63 1.02 16.90
C GLU A 76 -16.47 1.79 18.23
N ALA A 77 -15.29 2.24 18.54
CA ALA A 77 -15.01 3.03 19.73
C ALA A 77 -15.80 4.35 19.74
N GLY A 78 -15.91 5.01 18.60
CA GLY A 78 -16.70 6.23 18.44
C GLY A 78 -18.20 6.04 18.70
N VAL A 79 -18.73 4.86 18.37
CA VAL A 79 -20.15 4.52 18.61
C VAL A 79 -20.39 4.03 20.04
N THR A 80 -19.48 3.22 20.58
CA THR A 80 -19.67 2.54 21.87
C THR A 80 -19.10 3.29 23.07
N GLY A 81 -18.24 4.28 22.83
CA GLY A 81 -17.50 4.97 23.89
C GLY A 81 -16.37 4.13 24.51
N GLN A 82 -16.07 2.94 23.94
CA GLN A 82 -15.00 2.09 24.40
C GLN A 82 -13.64 2.58 23.93
N GLN A 83 -12.58 2.19 24.63
CA GLN A 83 -11.21 2.45 24.18
C GLN A 83 -10.91 1.64 22.92
N PRO A 84 -10.42 2.27 21.81
CA PRO A 84 -9.99 1.51 20.64
C PRO A 84 -8.74 0.69 20.96
N THR A 85 -8.74 -0.59 20.54
CA THR A 85 -7.66 -1.54 20.78
C THR A 85 -7.00 -2.03 19.50
N GLN A 86 -7.43 -1.55 18.34
CA GLN A 86 -6.98 -2.00 17.01
C GLN A 86 -5.46 -1.92 16.76
N ARG A 87 -4.71 -1.26 17.66
CA ARG A 87 -3.25 -1.10 17.57
C ARG A 87 -2.50 -1.71 18.73
N ILE A 88 -3.17 -2.49 19.56
CA ILE A 88 -2.52 -3.23 20.64
C ILE A 88 -1.86 -4.46 20.02
N SER A 89 -0.55 -4.49 20.05
CA SER A 89 0.28 -5.46 19.36
C SER A 89 0.55 -6.70 20.19
N ASP A 90 0.66 -7.86 19.52
CA ASP A 90 1.15 -9.10 20.10
C ASP A 90 2.65 -9.02 20.40
N VAL A 91 3.00 -8.54 21.60
CA VAL A 91 4.39 -8.49 22.07
C VAL A 91 4.96 -9.87 22.42
N GLY A 92 4.12 -10.91 22.42
CA GLY A 92 4.53 -12.31 22.56
C GLY A 92 5.14 -12.89 21.31
N ASN A 93 5.02 -12.22 20.16
CA ASN A 93 5.53 -12.74 18.88
C ASN A 93 7.03 -13.07 18.97
N PRO A 94 7.46 -14.30 18.63
CA PRO A 94 8.84 -14.75 18.78
C PRO A 94 9.83 -14.05 17.86
N ASN A 95 9.34 -13.42 16.79
CA ASN A 95 10.17 -12.71 15.80
C ASN A 95 10.60 -11.31 16.29
N LEU A 96 9.98 -10.80 17.35
CA LEU A 96 10.36 -9.52 17.94
C LEU A 96 11.62 -9.67 18.80
N LYS A 97 12.59 -8.78 18.57
CA LYS A 97 13.74 -8.59 19.47
C LYS A 97 13.28 -7.95 20.78
N GLN A 98 13.99 -8.21 21.87
CA GLN A 98 13.59 -7.74 23.21
C GLN A 98 13.36 -6.22 23.26
N TRP A 99 14.29 -5.42 22.71
CA TRP A 99 14.13 -3.96 22.67
C TRP A 99 12.83 -3.51 21.98
N ALA A 100 12.44 -4.19 20.89
CA ALA A 100 11.20 -3.87 20.17
C ALA A 100 9.98 -4.25 21.03
N LYS A 101 10.02 -5.40 21.71
CA LYS A 101 8.97 -5.80 22.66
C LYS A 101 8.79 -4.76 23.77
N ASP A 102 9.89 -4.20 24.28
CA ASP A 102 9.84 -3.22 25.38
C ASP A 102 9.21 -1.90 24.92
N VAL A 103 9.56 -1.42 23.71
CA VAL A 103 8.92 -0.25 23.09
C VAL A 103 7.44 -0.50 22.85
N MET A 104 7.09 -1.61 22.21
CA MET A 104 5.71 -1.93 21.87
C MET A 104 4.84 -2.19 23.09
N ARG A 105 5.40 -2.78 24.16
CA ARG A 105 4.69 -2.94 25.45
C ARG A 105 4.33 -1.58 26.05
N LYS A 106 5.30 -0.67 26.10
CA LYS A 106 5.03 0.70 26.56
C LYS A 106 3.94 1.38 25.74
N ASP A 107 3.98 1.21 24.42
CA ASP A 107 2.97 1.75 23.51
C ASP A 107 1.59 1.13 23.74
N ASN A 108 1.51 -0.18 24.00
CA ASN A 108 0.28 -0.87 24.35
C ASN A 108 -0.30 -0.33 25.68
N ASP A 109 0.55 -0.20 26.72
CA ASP A 109 0.16 0.30 28.04
C ASP A 109 -0.39 1.73 27.95
N GLU A 110 0.21 2.58 27.12
CA GLU A 110 -0.27 3.93 26.87
C GLU A 110 -1.66 3.94 26.20
N VAL A 111 -1.89 3.06 25.22
CA VAL A 111 -3.20 2.93 24.59
C VAL A 111 -4.25 2.41 25.56
N LEU A 112 -3.92 1.39 26.34
CA LEU A 112 -4.81 0.85 27.37
C LEU A 112 -5.13 1.87 28.46
N ALA A 113 -4.23 2.80 28.73
CA ALA A 113 -4.46 3.94 29.61
C ALA A 113 -5.27 5.09 28.98
N GLY A 114 -5.82 4.90 27.80
CA GLY A 114 -6.68 5.88 27.11
C GLY A 114 -5.96 6.89 26.21
N LYS A 115 -4.65 6.70 25.97
CA LYS A 115 -3.92 7.56 25.01
C LYS A 115 -4.16 7.13 23.57
N PHE A 116 -4.06 8.09 22.68
CA PHE A 116 -4.13 7.81 21.24
C PHE A 116 -2.89 7.06 20.74
N ALA A 117 -3.14 6.00 19.98
CA ALA A 117 -2.08 5.27 19.27
C ALA A 117 -1.66 6.05 18.01
N PHE A 118 -0.71 6.97 18.14
CA PHE A 118 -0.21 7.75 17.02
C PHE A 118 0.55 6.87 16.03
N THR A 119 0.33 7.14 14.74
CA THR A 119 1.09 6.60 13.62
C THR A 119 1.84 7.74 12.93
N ALA A 120 2.73 7.44 11.99
CA ALA A 120 3.38 8.45 11.18
C ALA A 120 2.33 9.37 10.52
N ARG A 121 1.31 8.80 9.90
CA ARG A 121 0.25 9.54 9.22
C ARG A 121 -0.54 10.47 10.14
N SER A 122 -0.95 10.02 11.33
CA SER A 122 -1.67 10.87 12.29
C SER A 122 -0.78 11.92 12.95
N SER A 123 0.53 11.83 12.77
CA SER A 123 1.54 12.77 13.31
C SER A 123 2.11 13.71 12.23
N CYS A 124 1.47 13.80 11.06
CA CYS A 124 1.95 14.60 9.92
C CYS A 124 3.37 14.25 9.48
N LYS A 125 3.76 12.99 9.64
CA LYS A 125 5.06 12.47 9.20
C LYS A 125 4.86 11.58 7.97
N PRO A 126 5.85 11.48 7.07
CA PRO A 126 5.83 10.51 5.99
C PRO A 126 5.67 9.09 6.51
N ALA A 127 4.99 8.23 5.74
CA ALA A 127 4.87 6.83 6.10
C ALA A 127 6.23 6.11 6.03
N GLY A 128 7.11 6.57 5.14
CA GLY A 128 8.40 5.94 4.90
C GLY A 128 8.27 4.55 4.28
N VAL A 129 9.37 3.82 4.20
CA VAL A 129 9.39 2.42 3.73
C VAL A 129 9.57 1.49 4.93
N PRO A 130 8.80 0.41 5.05
CA PRO A 130 7.76 -0.10 4.14
C PRO A 130 6.38 0.55 4.31
N GLY A 131 6.20 1.51 5.20
CA GLY A 131 4.90 2.11 5.50
C GLY A 131 4.20 2.69 4.27
N PHE A 132 4.95 3.22 3.30
CA PHE A 132 4.43 3.68 2.01
C PHE A 132 3.65 2.58 1.28
N ASP A 133 4.15 1.35 1.30
CA ASP A 133 3.54 0.23 0.58
C ASP A 133 2.40 -0.43 1.37
N VAL A 134 2.42 -0.33 2.70
CA VAL A 134 1.56 -1.11 3.60
C VAL A 134 0.48 -0.27 4.27
N LEU A 135 0.76 1.00 4.57
CA LEU A 135 -0.09 1.83 5.44
C LEU A 135 -0.94 2.87 4.68
N LEU A 136 -0.75 2.99 3.38
CA LEU A 136 -1.43 3.98 2.58
C LEU A 136 -2.73 3.40 2.00
N GLY A 137 -3.86 4.01 2.38
CA GLY A 137 -5.15 3.75 1.73
C GLY A 137 -5.43 4.84 0.70
N GLY A 138 -5.65 4.47 -0.55
CA GLY A 138 -5.95 5.39 -1.64
C GLY A 138 -5.31 4.99 -2.97
N ALA A 139 -5.41 5.87 -3.95
CA ALA A 139 -4.86 5.59 -5.28
C ALA A 139 -3.34 5.82 -5.32
N LEU A 140 -2.65 4.88 -5.94
CA LEU A 140 -1.23 4.93 -6.23
C LEU A 140 -1.04 5.09 -7.74
N SER A 141 -0.35 6.13 -8.13
CA SER A 141 0.10 6.33 -9.52
C SER A 141 1.54 5.84 -9.65
N ILE A 142 1.78 5.05 -10.69
CA ILE A 142 3.11 4.53 -11.02
C ILE A 142 3.53 5.11 -12.36
N LEU A 143 4.69 5.69 -12.40
CA LEU A 143 5.32 6.22 -13.62
C LEU A 143 6.62 5.43 -13.86
N GLN A 144 6.75 4.86 -15.03
CA GLN A 144 7.94 4.09 -15.43
C GLN A 144 8.72 4.85 -16.50
N SER A 145 10.02 4.93 -16.29
CA SER A 145 11.00 5.37 -17.29
C SER A 145 12.07 4.28 -17.47
N PRO A 146 12.97 4.39 -18.43
CA PRO A 146 14.05 3.42 -18.59
C PRO A 146 15.01 3.32 -17.40
N THR A 147 15.08 4.35 -16.55
CA THR A 147 16.04 4.46 -15.46
C THR A 147 15.40 4.60 -14.08
N GLU A 148 14.09 4.79 -14.01
CA GLU A 148 13.40 5.04 -12.73
C GLU A 148 11.94 4.59 -12.78
N VAL A 149 11.46 4.07 -11.66
CA VAL A 149 10.04 3.96 -11.34
C VAL A 149 9.71 4.94 -10.24
N THR A 150 8.76 5.82 -10.51
CA THR A 150 8.24 6.77 -9.53
C THR A 150 6.84 6.36 -9.10
N MET A 151 6.64 6.21 -7.79
CA MET A 151 5.34 5.91 -7.19
C MET A 151 4.84 7.14 -6.46
N ILE A 152 3.61 7.58 -6.75
CA ILE A 152 2.97 8.75 -6.16
C ILE A 152 1.67 8.33 -5.50
N PHE A 153 1.58 8.53 -4.19
CA PHE A 153 0.37 8.26 -3.44
C PHE A 153 -0.54 9.50 -3.40
N SER A 154 -1.79 9.34 -3.83
CA SER A 154 -2.71 10.48 -4.01
C SER A 154 -3.19 11.12 -2.70
N GLY A 155 -3.18 10.37 -1.59
CA GLY A 155 -3.78 10.83 -0.33
C GLY A 155 -3.04 11.96 0.35
N ASN A 156 -1.72 12.05 0.19
CA ASN A 156 -0.86 13.05 0.82
C ASN A 156 0.32 13.47 -0.07
N ALA A 157 0.28 13.12 -1.35
CA ALA A 157 1.32 13.40 -2.34
C ALA A 157 2.71 12.84 -1.97
N GLU A 158 2.77 11.79 -1.16
CA GLU A 158 4.03 11.10 -0.89
C GLU A 158 4.55 10.47 -2.18
N THR A 159 5.86 10.59 -2.39
CA THR A 159 6.51 10.09 -3.61
C THR A 159 7.68 9.19 -3.23
N ARG A 160 7.75 8.02 -3.87
CA ARG A 160 8.86 7.09 -3.76
C ARG A 160 9.55 6.96 -5.12
N HIS A 161 10.86 7.14 -5.14
CA HIS A 161 11.72 7.00 -6.32
C HIS A 161 12.52 5.71 -6.24
N ILE A 162 12.51 4.91 -7.30
CA ILE A 162 13.22 3.63 -7.41
C ILE A 162 14.11 3.71 -8.64
N ARG A 163 15.42 3.82 -8.44
CA ARG A 163 16.39 3.85 -9.54
C ARG A 163 16.57 2.44 -10.11
N LEU A 164 16.42 2.30 -11.42
CA LEU A 164 16.52 1.00 -12.08
C LEU A 164 17.96 0.67 -12.46
N ASN A 165 18.34 -0.58 -12.24
CA ASN A 165 19.62 -1.15 -12.65
C ASN A 165 20.84 -0.33 -12.18
N ALA A 166 20.72 0.31 -11.04
CA ALA A 166 21.77 1.11 -10.44
C ALA A 166 22.25 0.48 -9.11
N PRO A 167 23.52 0.64 -8.74
CA PRO A 167 23.97 0.22 -7.42
C PRO A 167 23.47 1.21 -6.35
N HIS A 168 23.43 0.76 -5.11
CA HIS A 168 23.31 1.66 -3.96
C HIS A 168 24.53 2.58 -3.85
N SER A 169 24.30 3.76 -3.27
CA SER A 169 25.39 4.66 -2.87
C SER A 169 26.26 4.01 -1.80
N ALA A 170 27.57 4.28 -1.84
CA ALA A 170 28.48 3.75 -0.83
C ALA A 170 28.13 4.22 0.61
N ASN A 171 27.54 5.40 0.73
CA ASN A 171 27.13 5.98 2.00
C ASN A 171 25.73 6.61 1.85
N PRO A 172 24.66 5.83 1.86
CA PRO A 172 23.32 6.33 1.75
C PRO A 172 22.97 7.21 2.97
N LYS A 173 22.42 8.39 2.73
CA LYS A 173 21.98 9.28 3.81
C LYS A 173 20.66 8.78 4.36
N PRO A 174 20.53 8.57 5.68
CA PRO A 174 19.27 8.14 6.28
C PRO A 174 18.12 9.10 5.96
N SER A 175 17.04 8.56 5.43
CA SER A 175 15.84 9.34 5.09
C SER A 175 14.57 8.53 5.40
N TRP A 176 13.40 9.15 5.23
CA TRP A 176 12.10 8.48 5.41
C TRP A 176 11.89 7.34 4.41
N TYR A 177 12.35 7.52 3.18
CA TYR A 177 12.18 6.57 2.08
C TYR A 177 13.44 5.76 1.79
N GLY A 178 14.55 6.10 2.44
CA GLY A 178 15.83 5.48 2.17
C GLY A 178 16.33 5.75 0.75
N GLU A 179 17.12 4.82 0.26
CA GLU A 179 17.57 4.74 -1.12
C GLU A 179 17.05 3.43 -1.70
N SER A 180 16.14 3.53 -2.67
CA SER A 180 15.58 2.38 -3.37
C SER A 180 16.24 2.19 -4.72
N VAL A 181 16.71 0.98 -4.98
CA VAL A 181 17.16 0.52 -6.30
C VAL A 181 16.29 -0.66 -6.71
N GLY A 182 16.08 -0.85 -7.99
CA GLY A 182 15.24 -1.93 -8.48
C GLY A 182 15.73 -2.52 -9.80
N HIS A 183 15.23 -3.68 -10.10
CA HIS A 183 15.39 -4.34 -11.39
C HIS A 183 14.16 -5.20 -11.69
N TYR A 184 14.01 -5.59 -12.93
CA TYR A 184 12.93 -6.48 -13.32
C TYR A 184 13.41 -7.93 -13.38
N GLU A 185 12.63 -8.82 -12.78
CA GLU A 185 12.75 -10.27 -12.91
C GLU A 185 11.45 -10.77 -13.53
N ASP A 186 11.50 -11.12 -14.79
CA ASP A 186 10.33 -11.49 -15.61
C ASP A 186 9.22 -10.42 -15.54
N ASP A 187 8.10 -10.68 -14.90
CA ASP A 187 6.96 -9.79 -14.71
C ASP A 187 6.95 -9.06 -13.37
N THR A 188 8.04 -9.15 -12.62
CA THR A 188 8.15 -8.64 -11.25
C THR A 188 9.18 -7.52 -11.17
N LEU A 189 8.82 -6.41 -10.53
CA LEU A 189 9.77 -5.38 -10.11
C LEU A 189 10.27 -5.72 -8.70
N VAL A 190 11.53 -6.10 -8.61
CA VAL A 190 12.23 -6.32 -7.33
C VAL A 190 12.87 -5.00 -6.90
N VAL A 191 12.56 -4.58 -5.68
CA VAL A 191 13.05 -3.30 -5.13
C VAL A 191 13.79 -3.54 -3.83
N ASP A 192 15.03 -3.09 -3.79
CA ASP A 192 15.91 -3.14 -2.63
C ASP A 192 16.07 -1.75 -2.02
N THR A 193 15.87 -1.62 -0.70
CA THR A 193 15.87 -0.31 -0.02
C THR A 193 16.72 -0.35 1.25
N ILE A 194 17.69 0.55 1.34
CA ILE A 194 18.57 0.78 2.48
C ILE A 194 18.60 2.26 2.88
N GLY A 195 19.32 2.62 3.92
CA GLY A 195 19.47 4.00 4.34
C GLY A 195 18.16 4.61 4.88
N LEU A 196 17.36 3.81 5.55
CA LEU A 196 16.14 4.27 6.22
C LEU A 196 16.50 4.92 7.58
N ASN A 197 15.77 5.96 7.98
CA ASN A 197 15.84 6.46 9.35
C ASN A 197 14.95 5.59 10.26
N ASP A 198 15.10 5.72 11.57
CA ASP A 198 14.39 4.94 12.60
C ASP A 198 13.09 5.61 13.09
N LYS A 199 12.50 6.51 12.29
CA LYS A 199 11.38 7.37 12.71
C LYS A 199 10.02 6.90 12.23
N THR A 200 9.96 5.76 11.55
CA THR A 200 8.74 5.13 11.01
C THR A 200 8.45 3.79 11.69
N PHE A 201 7.38 3.15 11.27
CA PHE A 201 6.97 1.84 11.73
C PHE A 201 6.85 0.88 10.56
N LEU A 202 7.06 -0.42 10.83
CA LEU A 202 6.91 -1.45 9.81
C LEU A 202 5.45 -1.69 9.43
N ASP A 203 4.53 -1.48 10.37
CA ASP A 203 3.13 -1.85 10.27
C ASP A 203 2.19 -0.99 11.12
N ASN A 204 0.90 -1.32 11.09
CA ASN A 204 -0.13 -0.65 11.88
C ASN A 204 -0.02 -0.88 13.39
N TYR A 205 0.74 -1.88 13.81
CA TYR A 205 0.98 -2.18 15.23
C TYR A 205 2.15 -1.39 15.80
N ARG A 206 2.68 -0.45 15.01
CA ARG A 206 3.80 0.43 15.38
C ARG A 206 5.07 -0.36 15.71
N THR A 207 5.30 -1.45 14.96
CA THR A 207 6.53 -2.23 15.09
C THR A 207 7.73 -1.35 14.77
N PRO A 208 8.61 -1.07 15.74
CA PRO A 208 9.75 -0.19 15.53
C PRO A 208 10.87 -0.90 14.78
N HIS A 209 11.71 -0.12 14.13
CA HIS A 209 12.91 -0.59 13.48
C HIS A 209 14.09 0.34 13.76
N THR A 210 15.29 -0.05 13.37
CA THR A 210 16.50 0.77 13.45
C THR A 210 16.85 1.31 12.07
N ASP A 211 17.84 2.20 12.01
CA ASP A 211 18.47 2.69 10.78
C ASP A 211 19.18 1.59 9.94
N LYS A 212 19.27 0.39 10.49
CA LYS A 212 19.79 -0.81 9.78
C LYS A 212 18.70 -1.60 9.08
N LEU A 213 17.48 -1.07 9.02
CA LEU A 213 16.41 -1.72 8.28
C LEU A 213 16.78 -1.83 6.81
N HIS A 214 16.59 -3.03 6.28
CA HIS A 214 16.75 -3.38 4.89
C HIS A 214 15.44 -4.01 4.42
N VAL A 215 14.91 -3.53 3.30
CA VAL A 215 13.61 -3.95 2.77
C VAL A 215 13.78 -4.38 1.32
N THR A 216 13.36 -5.59 1.04
CA THR A 216 13.29 -6.11 -0.34
C THR A 216 11.86 -6.54 -0.64
#